data_c4567600d2e79aaa7c021678a437146c
#
_entry.id   c4567600d2e79aaa7c021678a437146c
#
_cell.length_a   1.000
_cell.length_b   1.000
_cell.length_c   1.000
_cell.angle_alpha   90.00
_cell.angle_beta   90.00
_cell.angle_gamma   90.00
#
_symmetry.space_group_name_H-M   'P 1'
#
loop_
_entity.id
_entity.type
_entity.pdbx_description
1 polymer ?
#
loop_
_entity_poly.entity_id
_entity_poly.type
_entity_poly.pdbx_seq_one_letter_code
_entity_poly.pdbx_strand_id
1 'polypeptide(L)'
;MKNYNRRNFLKVTGTVAATTALASCGAGGTEGNGKIDYMGHHTGKVPTDKMTYRVNPKTKEKVSILGYGWMRLPTKKVENEDVIDQEQCNRLCKYALDHGVNYFDTSPAYCRGKSEESLGIALEKSGYRRDQYFLATKLSNFSPSQYSFEAGKEMFENSLKALKTDYVDYLLLHAIGGGGMQNMHQRYLDNGLLDWLMEQREAGRIRNLGFSFHGDVAVYD
;
A
#
# COMPACT_ATOMS: atom_id res chain seq x y z
N MET A 1 35.39 2.19 11.40
CA MET A 1 33.91 2.25 11.25
C MET A 1 33.28 2.07 12.63
N LYS A 2 32.49 3.04 13.12
CA LYS A 2 31.82 2.93 14.43
C LYS A 2 30.61 2.01 14.27
N ASN A 3 30.58 0.88 14.99
CA ASN A 3 29.42 -0.01 15.03
C ASN A 3 28.27 0.68 15.77
N TYR A 4 27.27 1.11 15.02
CA TYR A 4 26.01 1.62 15.58
C TYR A 4 25.10 0.44 15.87
N ASN A 5 24.86 0.13 17.17
CA ASN A 5 23.82 -0.81 17.55
C ASN A 5 22.44 -0.08 17.66
N ARG A 6 21.32 -0.85 17.66
CA ARG A 6 19.96 -0.32 17.74
C ARG A 6 19.74 0.67 18.89
N ARG A 7 20.38 0.44 20.02
CA ARG A 7 20.27 1.28 21.23
C ARG A 7 20.91 2.66 21.06
N ASN A 8 22.03 2.73 20.31
CA ASN A 8 22.71 3.99 20.00
C ASN A 8 21.98 4.78 18.92
N PHE A 9 21.35 4.07 17.96
CA PHE A 9 20.50 4.71 16.94
C PHE A 9 19.30 5.42 17.57
N LEU A 10 18.60 4.77 18.51
CA LEU A 10 17.44 5.36 19.20
C LEU A 10 17.85 6.54 20.12
N LYS A 11 19.03 6.53 20.70
CA LYS A 11 19.54 7.67 21.49
C LYS A 11 19.85 8.89 20.62
N VAL A 12 20.42 8.67 19.43
CA VAL A 12 20.76 9.76 18.49
C VAL A 12 19.49 10.36 17.88
N THR A 13 18.52 9.53 17.47
CA THR A 13 17.23 10.01 16.94
C THR A 13 16.36 10.66 18.02
N GLY A 14 16.36 10.16 19.25
CA GLY A 14 15.64 10.76 20.37
C GLY A 14 16.18 12.15 20.75
N THR A 15 17.49 12.35 20.70
CA THR A 15 18.10 13.64 21.04
C THR A 15 17.86 14.71 19.96
N VAL A 16 17.83 14.31 18.67
CA VAL A 16 17.51 15.23 17.56
C VAL A 16 16.03 15.62 17.59
N ALA A 17 15.13 14.69 17.91
CA ALA A 17 13.72 14.99 18.04
C ALA A 17 13.40 15.94 19.22
N ALA A 18 14.12 15.79 20.35
CA ALA A 18 13.93 16.68 21.51
C ALA A 18 14.46 18.11 21.29
N THR A 19 15.57 18.26 20.55
CA THR A 19 16.12 19.60 20.24
C THR A 19 15.32 20.35 19.19
N THR A 20 14.68 19.65 18.23
CA THR A 20 13.79 20.30 17.26
C THR A 20 12.43 20.68 17.85
N ALA A 21 11.93 19.92 18.82
CA ALA A 21 10.67 20.27 19.51
C ALA A 21 10.80 21.50 20.42
N LEU A 22 11.97 21.77 20.99
CA LEU A 22 12.21 22.94 21.84
C LEU A 22 12.54 24.22 21.05
N ALA A 23 12.96 24.11 19.80
CA ALA A 23 13.24 25.27 18.94
C ALA A 23 11.98 25.84 18.24
N SER A 24 10.83 25.16 18.30
CA SER A 24 9.59 25.61 17.67
C SER A 24 8.69 26.49 18.56
N CYS A 25 9.07 26.73 19.82
CA CYS A 25 8.30 27.51 20.79
C CYS A 25 8.71 28.98 20.91
N GLY A 26 9.20 29.58 19.84
CA GLY A 26 9.44 31.04 19.90
C GLY A 26 10.15 31.61 18.70
N ALA A 27 9.42 32.13 17.74
CA ALA A 27 9.72 33.37 17.01
C ALA A 27 8.69 33.57 15.89
N GLY A 28 8.28 34.82 15.74
CA GLY A 28 7.21 35.27 14.87
C GLY A 28 7.45 35.05 13.37
N GLY A 29 6.34 35.01 12.71
CA GLY A 29 6.00 35.26 11.33
C GLY A 29 7.06 35.15 10.26
N THR A 30 7.02 34.04 9.49
CA THR A 30 7.27 34.07 8.05
C THR A 30 6.18 33.25 7.34
N GLU A 31 5.60 33.85 6.33
CA GLU A 31 4.60 33.25 5.47
C GLU A 31 5.15 31.94 4.86
N GLY A 32 4.46 30.82 5.11
CA GLY A 32 4.73 29.56 4.41
C GLY A 32 4.79 28.28 5.24
N ASN A 33 4.82 28.33 6.56
CA ASN A 33 4.79 27.11 7.38
C ASN A 33 3.35 26.78 7.79
N GLY A 34 2.75 25.84 7.07
CA GLY A 34 1.46 25.28 7.45
C GLY A 34 1.52 24.65 8.82
N LYS A 35 0.53 24.92 9.65
CA LYS A 35 0.35 24.30 10.95
C LYS A 35 -0.25 22.92 10.75
N ILE A 36 0.28 21.93 11.48
CA ILE A 36 -0.34 20.60 11.60
C ILE A 36 -1.24 20.66 12.82
N ASP A 37 -2.52 20.36 12.68
CA ASP A 37 -3.43 20.19 13.80
C ASP A 37 -3.28 18.79 14.44
N TYR A 38 -4.00 18.56 15.54
CA TYR A 38 -3.96 17.26 16.25
C TYR A 38 -4.46 16.08 15.43
N MET A 39 -5.16 16.33 14.33
CA MET A 39 -5.64 15.33 13.39
C MET A 39 -4.65 15.10 12.24
N GLY A 40 -3.51 15.78 12.24
CA GLY A 40 -2.49 15.69 11.20
C GLY A 40 -2.82 16.49 9.94
N HIS A 41 -3.79 17.39 10.00
CA HIS A 41 -4.13 18.23 8.84
C HIS A 41 -3.08 19.30 8.63
N HIS A 42 -2.56 19.34 7.43
CA HIS A 42 -1.62 20.38 7.03
C HIS A 42 -2.38 21.62 6.56
N THR A 43 -2.22 22.76 7.23
CA THR A 43 -2.94 24.00 6.92
C THR A 43 -2.19 24.92 5.96
N GLY A 44 -1.00 24.54 5.51
CA GLY A 44 -0.18 25.30 4.57
C GLY A 44 -0.08 24.66 3.20
N LYS A 45 0.54 25.38 2.26
CA LYS A 45 0.80 24.87 0.92
C LYS A 45 1.88 23.79 0.99
N VAL A 46 1.50 22.53 0.74
CA VAL A 46 2.44 21.41 0.65
C VAL A 46 3.13 21.44 -0.71
N PRO A 47 4.47 21.32 -0.77
CA PRO A 47 5.19 21.25 -2.05
C PRO A 47 4.76 20.03 -2.88
N THR A 48 4.58 20.22 -4.20
CA THR A 48 4.23 19.15 -5.13
C THR A 48 5.45 18.53 -5.84
N ASP A 49 6.63 19.13 -5.64
CA ASP A 49 7.87 18.80 -6.37
C ASP A 49 8.96 18.18 -5.47
N LYS A 50 8.62 17.84 -4.23
CA LYS A 50 9.63 17.37 -3.22
C LYS A 50 9.53 15.90 -2.83
N MET A 51 8.79 15.09 -3.59
CA MET A 51 8.74 13.65 -3.34
C MET A 51 10.12 13.02 -3.58
N THR A 52 10.56 12.22 -2.63
CA THR A 52 11.75 11.39 -2.79
C THR A 52 11.38 10.07 -3.46
N TYR A 53 12.16 9.68 -4.46
CA TYR A 53 11.99 8.43 -5.19
C TYR A 53 13.18 7.51 -5.02
N ARG A 54 12.94 6.21 -5.20
CA ARG A 54 13.98 5.18 -5.34
C ARG A 54 13.79 4.45 -6.66
N VAL A 55 14.90 4.08 -7.25
CA VAL A 55 14.92 3.32 -8.51
C VAL A 55 15.09 1.86 -8.17
N ASN A 56 14.16 1.02 -8.61
CA ASN A 56 14.30 -0.42 -8.52
C ASN A 56 15.50 -0.86 -9.39
N PRO A 57 16.53 -1.50 -8.83
CA PRO A 57 17.74 -1.83 -9.59
C PRO A 57 17.50 -2.84 -10.71
N LYS A 58 16.46 -3.67 -10.60
CA LYS A 58 16.10 -4.68 -11.62
C LYS A 58 15.20 -4.10 -12.70
N THR A 59 14.06 -3.50 -12.31
CA THR A 59 13.04 -3.03 -13.25
C THR A 59 13.29 -1.61 -13.76
N LYS A 60 14.20 -0.86 -13.11
CA LYS A 60 14.49 0.57 -13.36
C LYS A 60 13.29 1.49 -13.07
N GLU A 61 12.25 0.98 -12.48
CA GLU A 61 11.07 1.75 -12.08
C GLU A 61 11.43 2.75 -10.99
N LYS A 62 10.92 3.96 -11.11
CA LYS A 62 11.10 5.05 -10.15
C LYS A 62 9.89 5.11 -9.24
N VAL A 63 10.02 4.60 -8.01
CA VAL A 63 8.94 4.49 -7.04
C VAL A 63 9.10 5.53 -5.92
N SER A 64 8.01 6.19 -5.53
CA SER A 64 8.01 7.12 -4.41
C SER A 64 8.34 6.38 -3.10
N ILE A 65 9.17 7.00 -2.25
CA ILE A 65 9.53 6.41 -0.95
C ILE A 65 8.31 6.29 -0.02
N LEU A 66 7.30 7.13 -0.24
CA LEU A 66 6.00 7.06 0.41
C LEU A 66 5.03 6.33 -0.51
N GLY A 67 4.50 5.19 -0.04
CA GLY A 67 3.36 4.50 -0.65
C GLY A 67 2.06 4.86 0.05
N TYR A 68 0.95 4.77 -0.65
CA TYR A 68 -0.38 5.03 -0.10
C TYR A 68 -1.12 3.70 0.14
N GLY A 69 -1.30 3.34 1.41
CA GLY A 69 -2.07 2.16 1.82
C GLY A 69 -3.58 2.43 1.81
N TRP A 70 -4.34 1.56 1.14
CA TRP A 70 -5.81 1.69 0.97
C TRP A 70 -6.59 0.79 1.93
N MET A 71 -6.01 0.51 3.11
CA MET A 71 -6.60 -0.37 4.12
C MET A 71 -7.54 0.35 5.08
N ARG A 72 -7.26 1.62 5.42
CA ARG A 72 -8.03 2.41 6.39
C ARG A 72 -8.55 3.65 5.70
N LEU A 73 -9.80 3.57 5.27
CA LEU A 73 -10.45 4.59 4.47
C LEU A 73 -11.34 5.49 5.34
N PRO A 74 -11.51 6.76 4.95
CA PRO A 74 -12.53 7.61 5.55
C PRO A 74 -13.91 6.98 5.41
N THR A 75 -14.70 7.10 6.46
CA THR A 75 -16.10 6.61 6.47
C THR A 75 -17.06 7.74 6.81
N LYS A 76 -18.31 7.58 6.40
CA LYS A 76 -19.43 8.42 6.80
C LYS A 76 -20.61 7.57 7.24
N LYS A 77 -21.48 8.14 8.05
CA LYS A 77 -22.72 7.46 8.47
C LYS A 77 -23.79 7.56 7.38
N VAL A 78 -24.33 6.41 7.04
CA VAL A 78 -25.54 6.30 6.21
C VAL A 78 -26.47 5.31 6.93
N GLU A 79 -27.66 5.74 7.31
CA GLU A 79 -28.63 4.90 8.04
C GLU A 79 -28.02 4.17 9.25
N ASN A 80 -27.19 4.88 10.01
CA ASN A 80 -26.41 4.38 11.17
C ASN A 80 -25.28 3.38 10.86
N GLU A 81 -25.01 3.05 9.61
CA GLU A 81 -23.86 2.23 9.21
C GLU A 81 -22.66 3.07 8.77
N ASP A 82 -21.46 2.59 9.09
CA ASP A 82 -20.23 3.18 8.57
C ASP A 82 -19.96 2.66 7.15
N VAL A 83 -20.12 3.55 6.17
CA VAL A 83 -19.78 3.28 4.77
C VAL A 83 -18.56 4.09 4.34
N ILE A 84 -17.82 3.60 3.35
CA ILE A 84 -16.67 4.33 2.79
C ILE A 84 -17.15 5.67 2.23
N ASP A 85 -16.51 6.77 2.65
CA ASP A 85 -16.70 8.07 2.01
C ASP A 85 -15.87 8.12 0.72
N GLN A 86 -16.47 7.62 -0.36
CA GLN A 86 -15.82 7.54 -1.65
C GLN A 86 -15.37 8.91 -2.19
N GLU A 87 -16.12 9.96 -1.89
CA GLU A 87 -15.76 11.30 -2.35
C GLU A 87 -14.49 11.80 -1.65
N GLN A 88 -14.37 11.56 -0.35
CA GLN A 88 -13.14 11.88 0.38
C GLN A 88 -11.98 10.99 -0.09
N CYS A 89 -12.20 9.71 -0.34
CA CYS A 89 -11.22 8.80 -0.93
C CYS A 89 -10.69 9.32 -2.27
N ASN A 90 -11.57 9.79 -3.15
CA ASN A 90 -11.20 10.36 -4.44
C ASN A 90 -10.29 11.59 -4.28
N ARG A 91 -10.65 12.50 -3.35
CA ARG A 91 -9.83 13.69 -3.05
C ARG A 91 -8.45 13.32 -2.51
N LEU A 92 -8.38 12.33 -1.59
CA LEU A 92 -7.13 11.87 -1.01
C LEU A 92 -6.23 11.18 -2.04
N CYS A 93 -6.79 10.35 -2.91
CA CYS A 93 -6.06 9.71 -4.01
C CYS A 93 -5.44 10.75 -4.94
N LYS A 94 -6.27 11.69 -5.41
CA LYS A 94 -5.80 12.76 -6.28
C LYS A 94 -4.73 13.63 -5.60
N TYR A 95 -4.94 13.99 -4.33
CA TYR A 95 -3.97 14.75 -3.56
C TYR A 95 -2.62 14.02 -3.46
N ALA A 96 -2.63 12.71 -3.18
CA ALA A 96 -1.42 11.91 -3.12
C ALA A 96 -0.66 11.92 -4.46
N LEU A 97 -1.37 11.69 -5.58
CA LEU A 97 -0.80 11.73 -6.93
C LEU A 97 -0.24 13.13 -7.27
N ASP A 98 -0.98 14.19 -7.00
CA ASP A 98 -0.56 15.58 -7.23
C ASP A 98 0.72 15.94 -6.44
N HIS A 99 1.00 15.24 -5.33
CA HIS A 99 2.19 15.42 -4.50
C HIS A 99 3.27 14.37 -4.74
N GLY A 100 3.16 13.60 -5.83
CA GLY A 100 4.20 12.71 -6.32
C GLY A 100 4.20 11.30 -5.71
N VAL A 101 3.19 10.94 -4.90
CA VAL A 101 2.99 9.54 -4.52
C VAL A 101 2.56 8.77 -5.75
N ASN A 102 3.30 7.72 -6.10
CA ASN A 102 2.99 6.90 -7.28
C ASN A 102 2.88 5.41 -6.97
N TYR A 103 2.73 5.02 -5.71
CA TYR A 103 2.54 3.62 -5.31
C TYR A 103 1.32 3.50 -4.40
N PHE A 104 0.34 2.70 -4.82
CA PHE A 104 -0.91 2.44 -4.11
C PHE A 104 -1.03 0.96 -3.78
N ASP A 105 -1.30 0.65 -2.51
CA ASP A 105 -1.41 -0.72 -2.00
C ASP A 105 -2.80 -0.99 -1.45
N THR A 106 -3.41 -2.08 -1.90
CA THR A 106 -4.73 -2.54 -1.48
C THR A 106 -4.78 -4.06 -1.28
N SER A 107 -5.96 -4.61 -1.07
CA SER A 107 -6.22 -6.05 -0.95
C SER A 107 -7.72 -6.32 -1.03
N PRO A 108 -8.16 -7.46 -1.59
CA PRO A 108 -9.56 -7.88 -1.54
C PRO A 108 -10.09 -8.12 -0.12
N ALA A 109 -9.20 -8.33 0.86
CA ALA A 109 -9.60 -8.51 2.27
C ALA A 109 -9.81 -7.18 3.02
N TYR A 110 -9.40 -6.04 2.47
CA TYR A 110 -9.48 -4.77 3.18
C TYR A 110 -10.87 -4.14 3.10
N CYS A 111 -11.24 -3.38 4.14
CA CYS A 111 -12.52 -2.67 4.22
C CYS A 111 -13.73 -3.58 3.92
N ARG A 112 -13.76 -4.79 4.48
CA ARG A 112 -14.82 -5.79 4.25
C ARG A 112 -15.03 -6.10 2.75
N GLY A 113 -13.95 -6.18 1.99
CA GLY A 113 -13.97 -6.48 0.56
C GLY A 113 -14.25 -5.28 -0.37
N LYS A 114 -14.28 -4.05 0.17
CA LYS A 114 -14.61 -2.84 -0.61
C LYS A 114 -13.42 -1.97 -0.99
N SER A 115 -12.21 -2.33 -0.53
CA SER A 115 -11.03 -1.50 -0.72
C SER A 115 -10.61 -1.40 -2.20
N GLU A 116 -10.56 -2.49 -2.92
CA GLU A 116 -10.15 -2.51 -4.33
C GLU A 116 -11.11 -1.70 -5.21
N GLU A 117 -12.42 -1.88 -5.04
CA GLU A 117 -13.43 -1.11 -5.76
C GLU A 117 -13.28 0.39 -5.49
N SER A 118 -13.11 0.77 -4.22
CA SER A 118 -12.89 2.17 -3.83
C SER A 118 -11.63 2.76 -4.46
N LEU A 119 -10.53 2.01 -4.49
CA LEU A 119 -9.28 2.46 -5.11
C LEU A 119 -9.43 2.58 -6.64
N GLY A 120 -10.05 1.61 -7.30
CA GLY A 120 -10.31 1.64 -8.73
C GLY A 120 -11.12 2.87 -9.15
N ILE A 121 -12.17 3.21 -8.39
CA ILE A 121 -12.96 4.43 -8.60
C ILE A 121 -12.11 5.69 -8.38
N ALA A 122 -11.30 5.72 -7.31
CA ALA A 122 -10.51 6.90 -6.97
C ALA A 122 -9.40 7.18 -8.01
N LEU A 123 -8.74 6.13 -8.50
CA LEU A 123 -7.71 6.24 -9.54
C LEU A 123 -8.32 6.67 -10.88
N GLU A 124 -9.45 6.09 -11.29
CA GLU A 124 -10.16 6.51 -12.50
C GLU A 124 -10.55 8.00 -12.45
N LYS A 125 -11.09 8.44 -11.31
CA LYS A 125 -11.50 9.85 -11.11
C LYS A 125 -10.33 10.82 -10.91
N SER A 126 -9.14 10.33 -10.63
CA SER A 126 -7.96 11.16 -10.44
C SER A 126 -7.52 11.89 -11.72
N GLY A 127 -7.84 11.34 -12.89
CA GLY A 127 -7.42 11.84 -14.19
C GLY A 127 -5.99 11.46 -14.59
N TYR A 128 -5.29 10.69 -13.74
CA TYR A 128 -3.97 10.15 -14.08
C TYR A 128 -4.09 8.92 -14.96
N ARG A 129 -3.18 8.78 -15.94
CA ARG A 129 -3.11 7.57 -16.77
C ARG A 129 -2.57 6.40 -15.95
N ARG A 130 -2.96 5.17 -16.33
CA ARG A 130 -2.56 3.92 -15.66
C ARG A 130 -1.05 3.74 -15.53
N ASP A 131 -0.28 4.26 -16.47
CA ASP A 131 1.19 4.17 -16.51
C ASP A 131 1.92 5.19 -15.62
N GLN A 132 1.20 6.07 -14.94
CA GLN A 132 1.77 7.10 -14.08
C GLN A 132 1.86 6.68 -12.60
N TYR A 133 1.32 5.51 -12.25
CA TYR A 133 1.35 4.98 -10.89
C TYR A 133 1.50 3.46 -10.88
N PHE A 134 2.01 2.96 -9.77
CA PHE A 134 2.13 1.54 -9.46
C PHE A 134 0.96 1.11 -8.59
N LEU A 135 0.35 -0.01 -8.95
CA LEU A 135 -0.79 -0.59 -8.27
C LEU A 135 -0.42 -1.96 -7.70
N ALA A 136 -0.53 -2.08 -6.39
CA ALA A 136 -0.29 -3.31 -5.67
C ALA A 136 -1.59 -3.84 -5.07
N THR A 137 -1.86 -5.11 -5.28
CA THR A 137 -2.89 -5.86 -4.56
C THR A 137 -2.39 -7.20 -4.07
N LYS A 138 -3.23 -7.98 -3.43
CA LYS A 138 -2.82 -9.20 -2.75
C LYS A 138 -3.78 -10.35 -3.05
N LEU A 139 -3.28 -11.57 -3.03
CA LEU A 139 -4.11 -12.77 -3.07
C LEU A 139 -4.43 -13.20 -1.63
N SER A 140 -5.64 -12.91 -1.16
CA SER A 140 -6.06 -12.97 0.25
C SER A 140 -6.96 -14.17 0.55
N ASN A 141 -6.61 -15.33 0.04
CA ASN A 141 -7.30 -16.61 0.24
C ASN A 141 -7.03 -17.18 1.66
N PHE A 142 -7.69 -16.62 2.67
CA PHE A 142 -7.41 -16.93 4.08
C PHE A 142 -8.19 -18.10 4.65
N SER A 143 -9.33 -18.47 4.08
CA SER A 143 -10.17 -19.58 4.55
C SER A 143 -9.97 -20.84 3.69
N PRO A 144 -10.10 -22.02 4.27
CA PRO A 144 -9.98 -23.29 3.51
C PRO A 144 -10.89 -23.37 2.28
N SER A 145 -12.06 -22.74 2.30
CA SER A 145 -12.96 -22.65 1.14
C SER A 145 -12.38 -21.87 -0.04
N GLN A 146 -11.32 -21.10 0.18
CA GLN A 146 -10.64 -20.27 -0.82
C GLN A 146 -9.30 -20.89 -1.28
N TYR A 147 -8.93 -22.09 -0.82
CA TYR A 147 -7.64 -22.70 -1.12
C TYR A 147 -7.62 -23.44 -2.46
N SER A 148 -8.76 -23.62 -3.14
CA SER A 148 -8.75 -24.24 -4.45
C SER A 148 -8.10 -23.33 -5.51
N PHE A 149 -7.58 -23.95 -6.55
CA PHE A 149 -7.04 -23.25 -7.73
C PHE A 149 -8.06 -22.27 -8.30
N GLU A 150 -9.29 -22.72 -8.49
CA GLU A 150 -10.36 -21.91 -9.10
C GLU A 150 -10.70 -20.69 -8.24
N ALA A 151 -10.77 -20.85 -6.91
CA ALA A 151 -11.05 -19.74 -6.00
C ALA A 151 -9.93 -18.69 -6.01
N GLY A 152 -8.66 -19.14 -6.08
CA GLY A 152 -7.52 -18.23 -6.19
C GLY A 152 -7.49 -17.46 -7.51
N LYS A 153 -7.77 -18.16 -8.61
CA LYS A 153 -7.90 -17.55 -9.94
C LYS A 153 -9.04 -16.54 -9.99
N GLU A 154 -10.21 -16.91 -9.51
CA GLU A 154 -11.38 -16.03 -9.46
C GLU A 154 -11.08 -14.77 -8.62
N MET A 155 -10.40 -14.92 -7.49
CA MET A 155 -10.00 -13.79 -6.64
C MET A 155 -9.12 -12.80 -7.42
N PHE A 156 -8.13 -13.28 -8.17
CA PHE A 156 -7.28 -12.41 -9.00
C PHE A 156 -8.08 -11.70 -10.10
N GLU A 157 -8.94 -12.42 -10.81
CA GLU A 157 -9.80 -11.83 -11.87
C GLU A 157 -10.75 -10.77 -11.28
N ASN A 158 -11.33 -11.04 -10.12
CA ASN A 158 -12.19 -10.09 -9.41
C ASN A 158 -11.41 -8.84 -8.95
N SER A 159 -10.14 -9.00 -8.51
CA SER A 159 -9.28 -7.88 -8.17
C SER A 159 -9.02 -6.96 -9.37
N LEU A 160 -8.69 -7.50 -10.54
CA LEU A 160 -8.49 -6.71 -11.75
C LEU A 160 -9.77 -5.94 -12.14
N LYS A 161 -10.92 -6.61 -12.07
CA LYS A 161 -12.23 -5.98 -12.35
C LYS A 161 -12.55 -4.86 -11.36
N ALA A 162 -12.36 -5.09 -10.07
CA ALA A 162 -12.62 -4.10 -9.02
C ALA A 162 -11.70 -2.88 -9.16
N LEU A 163 -10.43 -3.11 -9.50
CA LEU A 163 -9.41 -2.08 -9.71
C LEU A 163 -9.52 -1.40 -11.08
N LYS A 164 -10.42 -1.87 -11.98
CA LYS A 164 -10.63 -1.34 -13.33
C LYS A 164 -9.36 -1.30 -14.16
N THR A 165 -8.60 -2.39 -14.18
CA THR A 165 -7.31 -2.49 -14.86
C THR A 165 -7.10 -3.90 -15.42
N ASP A 166 -6.28 -4.01 -16.47
CA ASP A 166 -5.93 -5.28 -17.09
C ASP A 166 -4.67 -5.91 -16.47
N TYR A 167 -3.94 -5.16 -15.66
CA TYR A 167 -2.72 -5.62 -15.00
C TYR A 167 -2.48 -4.95 -13.67
N VAL A 168 -1.70 -5.60 -12.79
CA VAL A 168 -1.16 -5.00 -11.57
C VAL A 168 0.36 -4.93 -11.64
N ASP A 169 0.94 -3.89 -11.04
CA ASP A 169 2.40 -3.76 -10.97
C ASP A 169 2.99 -4.70 -9.94
N TYR A 170 2.25 -4.94 -8.85
CA TYR A 170 2.64 -5.87 -7.80
C TYR A 170 1.44 -6.72 -7.36
N LEU A 171 1.59 -8.04 -7.44
CA LEU A 171 0.70 -8.98 -6.77
C LEU A 171 1.45 -9.64 -5.61
N LEU A 172 0.89 -9.58 -4.40
CA LEU A 172 1.49 -10.17 -3.22
C LEU A 172 0.70 -11.39 -2.75
N LEU A 173 1.38 -12.51 -2.50
CA LEU A 173 0.82 -13.61 -1.73
C LEU A 173 0.60 -13.11 -0.30
N HIS A 174 -0.64 -13.02 0.16
CA HIS A 174 -0.99 -12.29 1.37
C HIS A 174 -0.68 -13.08 2.64
N ALA A 175 0.07 -12.47 3.57
CA ALA A 175 0.35 -12.99 4.91
C ALA A 175 1.01 -14.38 4.91
N ILE A 176 2.08 -14.55 4.15
CA ILE A 176 2.93 -15.73 4.22
C ILE A 176 3.51 -15.85 5.64
N GLY A 177 3.64 -17.07 6.14
CA GLY A 177 4.08 -17.37 7.52
C GLY A 177 2.97 -17.30 8.56
N GLY A 178 1.86 -16.62 8.30
CA GLY A 178 0.67 -16.68 9.12
C GLY A 178 0.00 -18.05 9.00
N GLY A 179 -0.12 -18.79 10.11
CA GLY A 179 -0.63 -20.16 10.11
C GLY A 179 0.39 -21.25 9.75
N GLY A 180 1.69 -20.88 9.64
CA GLY A 180 2.79 -21.78 9.36
C GLY A 180 2.96 -22.16 7.89
N MET A 181 4.01 -22.94 7.59
CA MET A 181 4.38 -23.34 6.23
C MET A 181 3.32 -24.21 5.55
N GLN A 182 2.67 -25.11 6.28
CA GLN A 182 1.61 -25.94 5.74
C GLN A 182 0.46 -25.13 5.15
N ASN A 183 0.09 -24.03 5.81
CA ASN A 183 -0.93 -23.12 5.30
C ASN A 183 -0.51 -22.47 3.96
N MET A 184 0.75 -22.08 3.83
CA MET A 184 1.30 -21.54 2.59
C MET A 184 1.24 -22.58 1.46
N HIS A 185 1.64 -23.85 1.73
CA HIS A 185 1.58 -24.92 0.78
C HIS A 185 0.16 -25.13 0.24
N GLN A 186 -0.82 -25.27 1.12
CA GLN A 186 -2.23 -25.46 0.74
C GLN A 186 -2.80 -24.30 -0.06
N ARG A 187 -2.41 -23.08 0.27
CA ARG A 187 -2.94 -21.87 -0.38
C ARG A 187 -2.38 -21.62 -1.77
N TYR A 188 -1.14 -22.01 -2.04
CA TYR A 188 -0.44 -21.56 -3.24
C TYR A 188 0.34 -22.63 -4.01
N LEU A 189 0.89 -23.66 -3.32
CA LEU A 189 1.79 -24.63 -3.94
C LEU A 189 1.08 -25.90 -4.36
N ASP A 190 0.37 -26.55 -3.41
CA ASP A 190 -0.21 -27.88 -3.61
C ASP A 190 -1.36 -27.89 -4.63
N ASN A 191 -1.96 -26.72 -4.87
CA ASN A 191 -3.08 -26.54 -5.80
C ASN A 191 -2.64 -26.02 -7.19
N GLY A 192 -1.34 -25.78 -7.44
CA GLY A 192 -0.83 -25.26 -8.71
C GLY A 192 -1.08 -23.76 -8.95
N LEU A 193 -1.60 -23.04 -7.95
CA LEU A 193 -1.94 -21.62 -8.11
C LEU A 193 -0.70 -20.75 -8.35
N LEU A 194 0.42 -21.04 -7.68
CA LEU A 194 1.66 -20.30 -7.88
C LEU A 194 2.17 -20.42 -9.31
N ASP A 195 2.14 -21.62 -9.90
CA ASP A 195 2.58 -21.81 -11.28
C ASP A 195 1.72 -20.98 -12.25
N TRP A 196 0.41 -21.01 -12.08
CA TRP A 196 -0.48 -20.18 -12.88
C TRP A 196 -0.23 -18.67 -12.68
N LEU A 197 0.08 -18.21 -11.47
CA LEU A 197 0.44 -16.79 -11.24
C LEU A 197 1.76 -16.43 -11.94
N MET A 198 2.70 -17.35 -12.06
CA MET A 198 3.92 -17.14 -12.85
C MET A 198 3.59 -17.03 -14.34
N GLU A 199 2.66 -17.81 -14.87
CA GLU A 199 2.16 -17.65 -16.25
C GLU A 199 1.49 -16.27 -16.45
N GLN A 200 0.68 -15.81 -15.47
CA GLN A 200 0.09 -14.46 -15.55
C GLN A 200 1.16 -13.36 -15.53
N ARG A 201 2.28 -13.59 -14.84
CA ARG A 201 3.42 -12.68 -14.86
C ARG A 201 4.10 -12.66 -16.24
N GLU A 202 4.31 -13.81 -16.86
CA GLU A 202 4.86 -13.91 -18.21
C GLU A 202 3.93 -13.26 -19.25
N ALA A 203 2.63 -13.38 -19.06
CA ALA A 203 1.60 -12.73 -19.90
C ALA A 203 1.51 -11.20 -19.66
N GLY A 204 2.24 -10.64 -18.69
CA GLY A 204 2.25 -9.20 -18.38
C GLY A 204 1.07 -8.70 -17.55
N ARG A 205 0.20 -9.60 -17.06
CA ARG A 205 -0.92 -9.25 -16.18
C ARG A 205 -0.47 -8.99 -14.73
N ILE A 206 0.68 -9.52 -14.36
CA ILE A 206 1.39 -9.28 -13.10
C ILE A 206 2.81 -8.84 -13.46
N ARG A 207 3.22 -7.64 -13.14
CA ARG A 207 4.60 -7.18 -13.42
C ARG A 207 5.59 -7.75 -12.42
N ASN A 208 5.23 -7.71 -11.13
CA ASN A 208 6.06 -8.20 -10.04
C ASN A 208 5.21 -9.08 -9.13
N LEU A 209 5.63 -10.34 -8.95
CA LEU A 209 5.03 -11.27 -7.98
C LEU A 209 5.91 -11.30 -6.73
N GLY A 210 5.29 -11.15 -5.57
CA GLY A 210 5.96 -11.13 -4.27
C GLY A 210 5.06 -11.65 -3.15
N PHE A 211 5.39 -11.34 -1.92
CA PHE A 211 4.58 -11.73 -0.77
C PHE A 211 4.64 -10.67 0.35
N SER A 212 3.63 -10.65 1.19
CA SER A 212 3.67 -9.99 2.49
C SER A 212 3.88 -11.07 3.57
N PHE A 213 4.75 -10.79 4.55
CA PHE A 213 5.13 -11.75 5.57
C PHE A 213 4.57 -11.36 6.94
N HIS A 214 3.95 -12.34 7.63
CA HIS A 214 3.33 -12.18 8.94
C HIS A 214 3.67 -13.34 9.91
N GLY A 215 4.73 -14.06 9.65
CA GLY A 215 5.21 -15.16 10.48
C GLY A 215 6.33 -14.78 11.43
N ASP A 216 6.81 -15.76 12.19
CA ASP A 216 8.01 -15.63 12.99
C ASP A 216 9.26 -15.59 12.11
N VAL A 217 10.31 -14.94 12.60
CA VAL A 217 11.60 -14.84 11.87
C VAL A 217 12.15 -16.22 11.48
N ALA A 218 11.95 -17.24 12.33
CA ALA A 218 12.39 -18.60 12.08
C ALA A 218 11.70 -19.28 10.87
N VAL A 219 10.61 -18.71 10.37
CA VAL A 219 9.87 -19.21 9.19
C VAL A 219 10.26 -18.45 7.92
N TYR A 220 11.04 -17.36 8.06
CA TYR A 220 11.45 -16.52 6.94
C TYR A 220 12.67 -17.09 6.18
N ASP A 221 13.54 -17.84 6.87
CA ASP A 221 14.72 -18.51 6.31
C ASP A 221 14.36 -19.93 5.82
#